data_bc15dc8a8ca755077454f3b296d0e789
#
_entry.id   bc15dc8a8ca755077454f3b296d0e789
#
_cell.length_a   1.000
_cell.length_b   1.000
_cell.length_c   1.000
_cell.angle_alpha   90.00
_cell.angle_beta   90.00
_cell.angle_gamma   90.00
#
_symmetry.space_group_name_H-M   'P 1'
#
loop_
_entity.id
_entity.type
_entity.pdbx_description
1 polymer ?
#
loop_
_entity_poly.entity_id
_entity_poly.type
_entity_poly.pdbx_seq_one_letter_code
_entity_poly.pdbx_strand_id
1 'polypeptide(L)'
;MEDNITFKSGDLTLSGSLHTPEGSDGKKLPCIIVLHGFGSNSSSANVMGPCKMFNDWGYAAFRFDMRGCGESDGEFGRVICQEQVEDTQAAMDYLQTRDEVDGARVGVLGSSFG
;
A
#
# COMPACT_ATOMS: atom_id res chain seq x y z
N MET A 1 -6.78 10.39 8.18
CA MET A 1 -7.60 9.22 8.57
C MET A 1 -6.95 7.95 8.06
N GLU A 2 -6.90 6.92 8.88
CA GLU A 2 -6.29 5.64 8.51
C GLU A 2 -7.37 4.56 8.49
N ASP A 3 -7.44 3.82 7.38
CA ASP A 3 -8.38 2.71 7.23
C ASP A 3 -7.58 1.43 7.02
N ASN A 4 -7.64 0.53 8.00
CA ASN A 4 -6.97 -0.77 7.93
C ASN A 4 -7.86 -1.74 7.15
N ILE A 5 -7.30 -2.33 6.11
CA ILE A 5 -8.05 -3.15 5.17
C ILE A 5 -7.30 -4.43 4.83
N THR A 6 -7.99 -5.34 4.21
CA THR A 6 -7.38 -6.51 3.58
C THR A 6 -7.82 -6.56 2.12
N PHE A 7 -6.98 -7.14 1.27
CA PHE A 7 -7.30 -7.34 -0.14
C PHE A 7 -6.67 -8.63 -0.64
N LYS A 8 -7.13 -9.11 -1.77
CA LYS A 8 -6.66 -10.38 -2.32
C LYS A 8 -5.58 -10.18 -3.36
N SER A 9 -4.55 -11.02 -3.28
CA SER A 9 -3.55 -11.19 -4.33
C SER A 9 -3.54 -12.68 -4.68
N GLY A 10 -4.25 -13.05 -5.75
CA GLY A 10 -4.55 -14.44 -6.01
C GLY A 10 -5.34 -15.04 -4.86
N ASP A 11 -4.85 -16.13 -4.29
CA ASP A 11 -5.48 -16.82 -3.16
C ASP A 11 -5.05 -16.26 -1.80
N LEU A 12 -4.07 -15.37 -1.78
CA LEU A 12 -3.54 -14.81 -0.54
C LEU A 12 -4.31 -13.57 -0.11
N THR A 13 -4.47 -13.40 1.20
CA THR A 13 -5.04 -12.20 1.79
C THR A 13 -3.90 -11.35 2.31
N LEU A 14 -3.81 -10.13 1.82
CA LEU A 14 -2.78 -9.17 2.23
C LEU A 14 -3.40 -8.09 3.10
N SER A 15 -2.62 -7.60 4.06
CA SER A 15 -3.02 -6.55 5.00
C SER A 15 -2.43 -5.22 4.60
N GLY A 16 -3.22 -4.15 4.63
CA GLY A 16 -2.77 -2.82 4.28
C GLY A 16 -3.52 -1.73 5.02
N SER A 17 -3.11 -0.50 4.79
CA SER A 17 -3.74 0.68 5.36
C SER A 17 -3.79 1.79 4.34
N LEU A 18 -4.96 2.38 4.17
CA LEU A 18 -5.15 3.55 3.32
C LEU A 18 -5.20 4.79 4.21
N HIS A 19 -4.32 5.74 3.94
CA HIS A 19 -4.24 7.00 4.67
C HIS A 19 -4.77 8.11 3.79
N THR A 20 -5.76 8.84 4.29
CA THR A 20 -6.30 10.03 3.61
C THR A 20 -6.09 11.25 4.48
N PRO A 21 -5.80 12.44 3.87
CA PRO A 21 -5.69 13.67 4.64
C PRO A 21 -7.01 14.02 5.31
N GLU A 22 -6.94 14.67 6.47
CA GLU A 22 -8.14 15.18 7.12
C GLU A 22 -8.81 16.24 6.22
N GLY A 23 -10.13 16.27 6.24
CA GLY A 23 -10.90 17.22 5.45
C GLY A 23 -11.02 16.87 3.97
N SER A 24 -10.59 15.68 3.56
CA SER A 24 -10.65 15.24 2.17
C SER A 24 -11.91 14.45 1.84
N ASP A 25 -12.87 14.40 2.74
CA ASP A 25 -14.11 13.64 2.55
C ASP A 25 -14.82 14.06 1.26
N GLY A 26 -15.25 13.09 0.49
CA GLY A 26 -15.95 13.31 -0.77
C GLY A 26 -15.06 13.68 -1.96
N LYS A 27 -13.77 13.78 -1.76
CA LYS A 27 -12.80 14.06 -2.83
C LYS A 27 -12.13 12.80 -3.31
N LYS A 28 -11.86 12.74 -4.61
CA LYS A 28 -11.01 11.71 -5.18
C LYS A 28 -9.58 12.22 -5.24
N LEU A 29 -8.68 11.52 -4.59
CA LEU A 29 -7.29 11.96 -4.42
C LEU A 29 -6.32 11.10 -5.24
N PRO A 30 -5.26 11.69 -5.76
CA PRO A 30 -4.15 10.88 -6.26
C PRO A 30 -3.58 10.09 -5.08
N CYS A 31 -3.15 8.87 -5.35
CA CYS A 31 -2.67 7.96 -4.31
C CYS A 31 -1.27 7.47 -4.63
N ILE A 32 -0.42 7.41 -3.63
CA ILE A 32 0.92 6.82 -3.75
C ILE A 32 0.94 5.53 -2.95
N ILE A 33 1.30 4.43 -3.60
CA ILE A 33 1.55 3.15 -2.93
C ILE A 33 2.99 3.18 -2.44
N VAL A 34 3.19 2.99 -1.14
CA VAL A 34 4.53 2.99 -0.54
C VAL A 34 4.91 1.56 -0.15
N LEU A 35 5.96 1.05 -0.76
CA LEU A 35 6.39 -0.34 -0.63
C LEU A 35 7.54 -0.46 0.38
N HIS A 36 7.45 -1.46 1.28
CA HIS A 36 8.53 -1.76 2.22
C HIS A 36 9.66 -2.56 1.56
N GLY A 37 10.85 -2.55 2.17
CA GLY A 37 12.01 -3.30 1.67
C GLY A 37 12.02 -4.76 2.13
N PHE A 38 13.08 -5.46 1.73
CA PHE A 38 13.29 -6.87 2.08
C PHE A 38 13.29 -7.07 3.59
N GLY A 39 12.56 -8.08 4.04
CA GLY A 39 12.52 -8.45 5.46
C GLY A 39 11.83 -7.43 6.37
N SER A 40 11.19 -6.42 5.78
CA SER A 40 10.51 -5.37 6.52
C SER A 40 9.00 -5.60 6.50
N ASN A 41 8.23 -4.56 6.79
CA ASN A 41 6.78 -4.58 6.76
C ASN A 41 6.25 -3.15 6.58
N SER A 42 4.93 -3.03 6.45
CA SER A 42 4.29 -1.75 6.17
C SER A 42 4.33 -0.76 7.35
N SER A 43 4.75 -1.20 8.53
CA SER A 43 4.83 -0.34 9.72
C SER A 43 6.23 0.25 9.94
N SER A 44 7.19 -0.03 9.06
CA SER A 44 8.54 0.51 9.20
C SER A 44 8.56 2.02 8.99
N ALA A 45 9.56 2.68 9.58
CA ALA A 45 9.71 4.14 9.46
C ALA A 45 9.88 4.58 8.00
N ASN A 46 10.54 3.74 7.18
CA ASN A 46 10.76 4.02 5.77
C ASN A 46 9.48 4.01 4.95
N VAL A 47 8.40 3.47 5.48
CA VAL A 47 7.07 3.46 4.87
C VAL A 47 6.18 4.50 5.50
N MET A 48 6.15 4.56 6.83
CA MET A 48 5.26 5.48 7.57
C MET A 48 5.62 6.94 7.31
N GLY A 49 6.91 7.27 7.25
CA GLY A 49 7.34 8.63 6.98
C GLY A 49 6.83 9.19 5.66
N PRO A 50 7.08 8.50 4.53
CA PRO A 50 6.53 8.93 3.24
C PRO A 50 5.01 9.01 3.22
N CYS A 51 4.30 8.07 3.86
CA CYS A 51 2.84 8.12 3.92
C CYS A 51 2.36 9.42 4.58
N LYS A 52 2.97 9.79 5.70
CA LYS A 52 2.63 11.03 6.37
C LYS A 52 2.92 12.24 5.50
N MET A 53 4.06 12.24 4.84
CA MET A 53 4.47 13.34 3.96
C MET A 53 3.49 13.53 2.81
N PHE A 54 3.07 12.44 2.16
CA PHE A 54 2.10 12.52 1.07
C PHE A 54 0.75 13.01 1.55
N ASN A 55 0.30 12.60 2.74
CA ASN A 55 -0.93 13.13 3.33
C ASN A 55 -0.83 14.62 3.62
N ASP A 56 0.32 15.09 4.10
CA ASP A 56 0.55 16.51 4.35
C ASP A 56 0.48 17.32 3.04
N TRP A 57 0.79 16.69 1.91
CA TRP A 57 0.72 17.32 0.58
C TRP A 57 -0.67 17.19 -0.07
N GLY A 58 -1.62 16.55 0.58
CA GLY A 58 -2.97 16.39 0.05
C GLY A 58 -3.19 15.13 -0.77
N TYR A 59 -2.26 14.19 -0.76
CA TYR A 59 -2.38 12.91 -1.46
C TYR A 59 -2.84 11.82 -0.50
N ALA A 60 -3.58 10.84 -1.03
CA ALA A 60 -3.78 9.59 -0.31
C ALA A 60 -2.48 8.78 -0.37
N ALA A 61 -2.25 7.93 0.62
CA ALA A 61 -1.11 7.03 0.66
C ALA A 61 -1.59 5.64 1.05
N PHE A 62 -1.12 4.62 0.36
CA PHE A 62 -1.47 3.23 0.64
C PHE A 62 -0.21 2.45 0.94
N ARG A 63 -0.21 1.74 2.05
CA ARG A 63 0.88 0.84 2.44
C ARG A 63 0.29 -0.53 2.71
N PHE A 64 1.04 -1.58 2.40
CA PHE A 64 0.60 -2.94 2.68
C PHE A 64 1.81 -3.83 2.95
N ASP A 65 1.55 -4.94 3.65
CA ASP A 65 2.55 -5.97 3.87
C ASP A 65 2.59 -6.89 2.66
N MET A 66 3.77 -7.02 2.03
CA MET A 66 3.98 -7.98 0.96
C MET A 66 3.68 -9.40 1.47
N ARG A 67 3.39 -10.33 0.57
CA ARG A 67 3.17 -11.72 0.99
C ARG A 67 4.35 -12.24 1.80
N GLY A 68 4.05 -12.96 2.87
CA GLY A 68 5.05 -13.49 3.78
C GLY A 68 5.62 -12.48 4.76
N CYS A 69 5.12 -11.26 4.79
CA CYS A 69 5.58 -10.19 5.68
C CYS A 69 4.44 -9.69 6.56
N GLY A 70 4.79 -9.15 7.73
CA GLY A 70 3.83 -8.55 8.63
C GLY A 70 2.61 -9.41 8.90
N GLU A 71 1.43 -8.89 8.64
CA GLU A 71 0.15 -9.58 8.87
C GLU A 71 -0.44 -10.20 7.60
N SER A 72 0.28 -10.12 6.48
CA SER A 72 -0.17 -10.71 5.22
C SER A 72 0.10 -12.21 5.17
N ASP A 73 -0.73 -12.93 4.40
CA ASP A 73 -0.51 -14.36 4.14
C ASP A 73 0.78 -14.57 3.35
N GLY A 74 1.23 -15.82 3.30
CA GLY A 74 2.38 -16.22 2.52
C GLY A 74 3.48 -16.80 3.38
N GLU A 75 4.52 -17.29 2.73
CA GLU A 75 5.64 -17.96 3.38
C GLU A 75 6.70 -16.95 3.81
N PHE A 76 6.98 -16.86 5.10
CA PHE A 76 7.99 -15.96 5.63
C PHE A 76 9.37 -16.30 5.05
N GLY A 77 10.07 -15.28 4.59
CA GLY A 77 11.41 -15.45 4.02
C GLY A 77 11.44 -15.83 2.54
N ARG A 78 10.28 -16.10 1.95
CA ARG A 78 10.18 -16.33 0.52
C ARG A 78 10.08 -14.98 -0.19
N VAL A 79 11.11 -14.58 -0.92
CA VAL A 79 11.15 -13.29 -1.60
C VAL A 79 11.40 -13.53 -3.08
N ILE A 80 10.36 -13.34 -3.90
CA ILE A 80 10.41 -13.51 -5.35
C ILE A 80 9.86 -12.25 -5.99
N CYS A 81 10.67 -11.58 -6.81
CA CYS A 81 10.29 -10.30 -7.44
C CYS A 81 8.97 -10.36 -8.19
N GLN A 82 8.75 -11.44 -8.94
CA GLN A 82 7.51 -11.59 -9.71
C GLN A 82 6.28 -11.59 -8.79
N GLU A 83 6.39 -12.25 -7.63
CA GLU A 83 5.30 -12.30 -6.66
C GLU A 83 5.05 -10.93 -6.03
N GLN A 84 6.10 -10.15 -5.81
CA GLN A 84 5.94 -8.77 -5.31
C GLN A 84 5.27 -7.87 -6.34
N VAL A 85 5.57 -8.06 -7.61
CA VAL A 85 4.90 -7.35 -8.70
C VAL A 85 3.42 -7.71 -8.70
N GLU A 86 3.08 -8.99 -8.53
CA GLU A 86 1.69 -9.44 -8.45
C GLU A 86 0.96 -8.81 -7.27
N ASP A 87 1.60 -8.74 -6.11
CA ASP A 87 1.01 -8.12 -4.92
C ASP A 87 0.78 -6.63 -5.14
N THR A 88 1.72 -5.95 -5.77
CA THR A 88 1.59 -4.52 -6.08
C THR A 88 0.47 -4.29 -7.10
N GLN A 89 0.37 -5.14 -8.11
CA GLN A 89 -0.72 -5.06 -9.08
C GLN A 89 -2.08 -5.28 -8.39
N ALA A 90 -2.15 -6.24 -7.46
CA ALA A 90 -3.36 -6.47 -6.69
C ALA A 90 -3.74 -5.24 -5.84
N ALA A 91 -2.74 -4.56 -5.27
CA ALA A 91 -2.96 -3.33 -4.52
C ALA A 91 -3.52 -2.24 -5.44
N MET A 92 -2.97 -2.07 -6.64
CA MET A 92 -3.47 -1.11 -7.62
C MET A 92 -4.92 -1.42 -8.00
N ASP A 93 -5.23 -2.69 -8.24
CA ASP A 93 -6.59 -3.13 -8.59
C ASP A 93 -7.56 -2.84 -7.44
N TYR A 94 -7.13 -3.10 -6.20
CA TYR A 94 -7.94 -2.81 -5.02
C TYR A 94 -8.25 -1.32 -4.92
N LEU A 95 -7.26 -0.45 -5.14
CA LEU A 95 -7.44 0.99 -5.04
C LEU A 95 -8.42 1.52 -6.08
N GLN A 96 -8.59 0.85 -7.22
CA GLN A 96 -9.60 1.23 -8.20
C GLN A 96 -11.02 1.09 -7.65
N THR A 97 -11.22 0.29 -6.60
CA THR A 97 -12.54 0.08 -5.99
C THR A 97 -12.84 1.10 -4.88
N ARG A 98 -11.86 1.92 -4.49
CA ARG A 98 -12.03 2.87 -3.39
C ARG A 98 -12.51 4.22 -3.89
N ASP A 99 -13.54 4.75 -3.26
CA ASP A 99 -14.12 6.05 -3.65
C ASP A 99 -13.18 7.22 -3.35
N GLU A 100 -12.29 7.06 -2.36
CA GLU A 100 -11.36 8.12 -1.95
C GLU A 100 -10.20 8.30 -2.94
N VAL A 101 -9.99 7.34 -3.83
CA VAL A 101 -8.83 7.31 -4.72
C VAL A 101 -9.24 7.60 -6.15
N ASP A 102 -8.49 8.52 -6.79
CA ASP A 102 -8.58 8.70 -8.22
C ASP A 102 -7.73 7.63 -8.90
N GLY A 103 -8.38 6.59 -9.41
CA GLY A 103 -7.71 5.43 -9.99
C GLY A 103 -6.84 5.74 -11.19
N ALA A 104 -7.02 6.90 -11.82
CA ALA A 104 -6.18 7.32 -12.95
C ALA A 104 -4.87 7.98 -12.49
N ARG A 105 -4.74 8.28 -11.19
CA ARG A 105 -3.56 8.98 -10.64
C ARG A 105 -2.99 8.19 -9.46
N VAL A 106 -2.44 7.02 -9.76
CA VAL A 106 -1.80 6.16 -8.75
C VAL A 106 -0.32 6.02 -9.11
N GLY A 107 0.53 6.35 -8.14
CA GLY A 107 1.98 6.18 -8.27
C GLY A 107 2.50 5.17 -7.25
N VAL A 108 3.75 4.79 -7.40
CA VAL A 108 4.40 3.80 -6.54
C VAL A 108 5.75 4.35 -6.09
N LEU A 109 6.03 4.24 -4.80
CA LEU A 109 7.33 4.56 -4.22
C LEU A 109 7.88 3.33 -3.51
N GLY A 110 9.07 2.90 -3.91
CA GLY A 110 9.75 1.78 -3.27
C GLY A 110 11.13 2.20 -2.79
N SER A 111 11.60 1.54 -1.72
CA SER A 111 12.92 1.73 -1.18
C SER A 111 13.61 0.37 -1.07
N SER A 112 14.89 0.29 -1.46
CA SER A 112 15.65 -0.96 -1.46
C SER A 112 14.96 -1.98 -2.38
N PHE A 113 14.55 -3.14 -1.87
CA PHE A 113 13.89 -4.19 -2.64
C PHE A 113 12.40 -3.90 -2.91
N GLY A 114 11.87 -2.91 -2.27
CA GLY A 114 10.47 -2.50 -2.42
C GLY A 114 10.12 -1.79 -3.73
#